data_3c3f6f8b1ac945cc4b8db1e536518304
#
_entry.id   3c3f6f8b1ac945cc4b8db1e536518304
#
_cell.length_a   1.000
_cell.length_b   1.000
_cell.length_c   1.000
_cell.angle_alpha   90.00
_cell.angle_beta   90.00
_cell.angle_gamma   90.00
#
_symmetry.space_group_name_H-M   'P 1'
#
loop_
_entity.id
_entity.type
_entity.pdbx_description
1 polymer ?
#
loop_
_entity_poly.entity_id
_entity_poly.type
_entity_poly.pdbx_seq_one_letter_code
_entity_poly.pdbx_strand_id
1 'polypeptide(L)'
;MEQLIEMLKRHEGVKSHVYKCSAGYESIGVGRNISKTGLGLSEDEVQYLLESDISRVIKELSSEYPWFNDLDDVRKDAMIDISFNLGATRLRGFKRALAAMDVGDHKTASLEFLDSKWSRDVKGRSAELAYMIE
;
A
#
# COMPACT_ATOMS: atom_id res chain seq x y z
N MET A 1 6.57 32.14 1.98
CA MET A 1 6.84 30.72 2.23
C MET A 1 7.56 30.02 1.08
N GLU A 2 7.18 30.31 -0.16
CA GLU A 2 7.79 29.68 -1.35
C GLU A 2 9.29 29.92 -1.46
N GLN A 3 9.76 31.15 -1.24
CA GLN A 3 11.18 31.47 -1.31
C GLN A 3 12.00 30.71 -0.25
N LEU A 4 11.45 30.55 0.94
CA LEU A 4 12.09 29.81 2.02
C LEU A 4 12.14 28.30 1.66
N ILE A 5 11.05 27.77 1.11
CA ILE A 5 10.99 26.36 0.68
C ILE A 5 12.08 26.09 -0.35
N GLU A 6 12.18 26.93 -1.37
CA GLU A 6 13.19 26.77 -2.42
C GLU A 6 14.62 26.88 -1.87
N MET A 7 14.83 27.79 -0.94
CA MET A 7 16.12 27.94 -0.28
C MET A 7 16.51 26.69 0.50
N LEU A 8 15.58 26.15 1.29
CA LEU A 8 15.82 24.94 2.10
C LEU A 8 16.07 23.74 1.20
N LYS A 9 15.33 23.59 0.11
CA LYS A 9 15.56 22.52 -0.88
C LYS A 9 16.97 22.60 -1.46
N ARG A 10 17.47 23.80 -1.76
CA ARG A 10 18.84 23.98 -2.25
C ARG A 10 19.88 23.63 -1.19
N HIS A 11 19.66 24.03 0.05
CA HIS A 11 20.61 23.77 1.14
C HIS A 11 20.65 22.31 1.56
N GLU A 12 19.48 21.69 1.72
CA GLU A 12 19.35 20.34 2.25
C GLU A 12 19.32 19.25 1.18
N GLY A 13 18.96 19.63 -0.04
CA GLY A 13 18.66 18.67 -1.11
C GLY A 13 17.26 18.06 -0.93
N VAL A 14 16.77 17.42 -1.98
CA VAL A 14 15.48 16.77 -2.01
C VAL A 14 15.68 15.28 -2.31
N LYS A 15 15.36 14.42 -1.37
CA LYS A 15 15.55 12.97 -1.52
C LYS A 15 14.22 12.25 -1.33
N SER A 16 13.81 11.50 -2.33
CA SER A 16 12.60 10.67 -2.26
C SER A 16 12.82 9.35 -1.56
N HIS A 17 14.06 8.97 -1.31
CA HIS A 17 14.42 7.72 -0.64
C HIS A 17 15.31 8.00 0.56
N VAL A 18 15.37 7.05 1.47
CA VAL A 18 16.21 7.14 2.67
C VAL A 18 17.67 7.30 2.28
N TYR A 19 18.35 8.21 2.95
CA TYR A 19 19.78 8.42 2.82
C TYR A 19 20.37 8.71 4.19
N LYS A 20 21.69 8.64 4.31
CA LYS A 20 22.36 9.06 5.54
C LYS A 20 22.84 10.50 5.39
N CYS A 21 22.49 11.35 6.36
CA CYS A 21 22.99 12.72 6.37
C CYS A 21 24.46 12.76 6.77
N SER A 22 25.10 13.94 6.74
CA SER A 22 26.51 14.12 7.09
C SER A 22 26.84 13.63 8.51
N ALA A 23 25.87 13.66 9.43
CA ALA A 23 26.03 13.17 10.81
C ALA A 23 25.74 11.65 10.93
N GLY A 24 25.40 10.97 9.84
CA GLY A 24 25.18 9.53 9.82
C GLY A 24 23.75 9.09 10.16
N TYR A 25 22.79 10.00 10.29
CA TYR A 25 21.40 9.67 10.59
C TYR A 25 20.60 9.40 9.33
N GLU A 26 19.74 8.38 9.39
CA GLU A 26 18.80 8.08 8.30
C GLU A 26 17.83 9.25 8.13
N SER A 27 17.73 9.76 6.91
CA SER A 27 16.95 10.96 6.60
C SER A 27 16.21 10.77 5.27
N ILE A 28 15.18 11.58 5.05
CA ILE A 28 14.39 11.57 3.81
C ILE A 28 13.84 12.99 3.56
N GLY A 29 13.43 13.23 2.32
CA GLY A 29 12.82 14.50 1.95
C GLY A 29 13.83 15.64 1.95
N VAL A 30 13.51 16.70 2.64
CA VAL A 30 14.36 17.90 2.77
C VAL A 30 14.96 17.88 4.17
N GLY A 31 15.94 16.97 4.38
CA GLY A 31 16.69 16.89 5.64
C GLY A 31 15.91 16.36 6.85
N ARG A 32 14.81 15.62 6.65
CA ARG A 32 14.04 15.06 7.76
C ARG A 32 14.75 13.84 8.35
N ASN A 33 15.22 13.93 9.57
CA ASN A 33 15.81 12.81 10.31
C ASN A 33 14.69 11.86 10.77
N ILE A 34 14.65 10.66 10.19
CA ILE A 34 13.65 9.60 10.47
C ILE A 34 14.23 8.43 11.25
N SER A 35 15.44 8.58 11.79
CA SER A 35 16.02 7.58 12.68
C SER A 35 15.23 7.53 14.00
N LYS A 36 15.48 6.49 14.81
CA LYS A 36 14.79 6.33 16.10
C LYS A 36 15.00 7.50 17.07
N THR A 37 16.12 8.20 16.93
CA THR A 37 16.46 9.36 17.79
C THR A 37 16.10 10.68 17.12
N GLY A 38 15.59 10.66 15.91
CA GLY A 38 15.22 11.84 15.13
C GLY A 38 13.77 12.23 15.29
N LEU A 39 13.34 13.18 14.47
CA LEU A 39 11.98 13.71 14.48
C LEU A 39 10.93 12.67 14.06
N GLY A 40 11.29 11.78 13.14
CA GLY A 40 10.35 10.81 12.59
C GLY A 40 9.24 11.48 11.80
N LEU A 41 8.05 10.89 11.84
CA LEU A 41 6.85 11.40 11.19
C LEU A 41 5.79 11.74 12.23
N SER A 42 5.05 12.82 12.02
CA SER A 42 3.87 13.15 12.82
C SER A 42 2.68 12.28 12.44
N GLU A 43 1.64 12.28 13.28
CA GLU A 43 0.41 11.56 12.97
C GLU A 43 -0.22 12.02 11.66
N ASP A 44 -0.24 13.32 11.39
CA ASP A 44 -0.76 13.89 10.15
C ASP A 44 0.05 13.45 8.94
N GLU A 45 1.37 13.37 9.07
CA GLU A 45 2.24 12.89 8.00
C GLU A 45 2.05 11.41 7.73
N VAL A 46 1.89 10.59 8.77
CA VAL A 46 1.57 9.16 8.61
C VAL A 46 0.24 8.99 7.90
N GLN A 47 -0.77 9.77 8.28
CA GLN A 47 -2.09 9.73 7.64
C GLN A 47 -2.01 10.13 6.16
N TYR A 48 -1.26 11.17 5.86
CA TYR A 48 -1.06 11.63 4.48
C TYR A 48 -0.40 10.55 3.62
N LEU A 49 0.65 9.92 4.13
CA LEU A 49 1.33 8.83 3.42
C LEU A 49 0.39 7.65 3.18
N LEU A 50 -0.40 7.28 4.19
CA LEU A 50 -1.37 6.19 4.06
C LEU A 50 -2.40 6.50 2.98
N GLU A 51 -2.99 7.67 3.00
CA GLU A 51 -3.98 8.08 1.99
C GLU A 51 -3.38 8.10 0.58
N SER A 52 -2.15 8.56 0.47
CA SER A 52 -1.40 8.55 -0.79
C SER A 52 -1.17 7.13 -1.29
N ASP A 53 -0.78 6.21 -0.40
CA ASP A 53 -0.58 4.81 -0.73
C ASP A 53 -1.87 4.13 -1.15
N ILE A 54 -2.97 4.39 -0.45
CA ILE A 54 -4.29 3.85 -0.80
C ILE A 54 -4.69 4.33 -2.20
N SER A 55 -4.53 5.61 -2.50
CA SER A 55 -4.84 6.18 -3.81
C SER A 55 -4.05 5.51 -4.93
N ARG A 56 -2.78 5.23 -4.69
CA ARG A 56 -1.92 4.53 -5.65
C ARG A 56 -2.41 3.10 -5.88
N VAL A 57 -2.75 2.39 -4.82
CA VAL A 57 -3.25 1.01 -4.90
C VAL A 57 -4.58 0.97 -5.66
N ILE A 58 -5.49 1.90 -5.40
CA ILE A 58 -6.76 2.00 -6.12
C ILE A 58 -6.51 2.20 -7.62
N LYS A 59 -5.59 3.08 -7.99
CA LYS A 59 -5.23 3.31 -9.40
C LYS A 59 -4.70 2.04 -10.06
N GLU A 60 -3.80 1.32 -9.39
CA GLU A 60 -3.25 0.06 -9.89
C GLU A 60 -4.34 -0.99 -10.11
N LEU A 61 -5.21 -1.19 -9.12
CA LEU A 61 -6.30 -2.16 -9.22
C LEU A 61 -7.31 -1.77 -10.29
N SER A 62 -7.70 -0.50 -10.35
CA SER A 62 -8.67 0.00 -11.33
C SER A 62 -8.17 -0.15 -12.77
N SER A 63 -6.88 0.07 -12.99
CA SER A 63 -6.27 -0.03 -14.32
C SER A 63 -6.08 -1.48 -14.76
N GLU A 64 -5.65 -2.35 -13.85
CA GLU A 64 -5.29 -3.72 -14.18
C GLU A 64 -6.50 -4.67 -14.18
N TYR A 65 -7.47 -4.39 -13.29
CA TYR A 65 -8.64 -5.25 -13.12
C TYR A 65 -9.93 -4.44 -13.31
N PRO A 66 -10.51 -4.40 -14.51
CA PRO A 66 -11.74 -3.64 -14.75
C PRO A 66 -12.89 -4.01 -13.82
N TRP A 67 -13.00 -5.29 -13.44
CA TRP A 67 -14.01 -5.76 -12.49
C TRP A 67 -13.91 -5.12 -11.10
N PHE A 68 -12.73 -4.62 -10.73
CA PHE A 68 -12.56 -3.95 -9.44
C PHE A 68 -13.51 -2.76 -9.30
N ASN A 69 -13.71 -2.01 -10.37
CA ASN A 69 -14.55 -0.81 -10.36
C ASN A 69 -16.03 -1.11 -10.10
N ASP A 70 -16.46 -2.34 -10.38
CA ASP A 70 -17.85 -2.78 -10.22
C ASP A 70 -18.12 -3.46 -8.88
N LEU A 71 -17.10 -3.63 -8.05
CA LEU A 71 -17.26 -4.24 -6.73
C LEU A 71 -18.00 -3.29 -5.78
N ASP A 72 -18.72 -3.88 -4.82
CA ASP A 72 -19.24 -3.16 -3.67
C ASP A 72 -18.08 -2.66 -2.78
N ASP A 73 -18.39 -1.72 -1.90
CA ASP A 73 -17.36 -1.06 -1.09
C ASP A 73 -16.60 -2.02 -0.18
N VAL A 74 -17.27 -3.02 0.39
CA VAL A 74 -16.64 -4.00 1.29
C VAL A 74 -15.60 -4.82 0.52
N ARG A 75 -15.94 -5.31 -0.68
CA ARG A 75 -15.01 -6.07 -1.50
C ARG A 75 -13.89 -5.22 -2.08
N LYS A 76 -14.17 -3.96 -2.42
CA LYS A 76 -13.12 -3.01 -2.81
C LYS A 76 -12.11 -2.86 -1.69
N ASP A 77 -12.56 -2.63 -0.48
CA ASP A 77 -11.69 -2.47 0.69
C ASP A 77 -10.85 -3.71 0.92
N ALA A 78 -11.43 -4.90 0.80
CA ALA A 78 -10.69 -6.15 0.93
C ALA A 78 -9.59 -6.28 -0.14
N MET A 79 -9.89 -5.97 -1.39
CA MET A 79 -8.90 -6.03 -2.47
C MET A 79 -7.78 -4.99 -2.28
N ILE A 80 -8.13 -3.81 -1.81
CA ILE A 80 -7.14 -2.77 -1.50
C ILE A 80 -6.19 -3.26 -0.39
N ASP A 81 -6.73 -3.83 0.67
CA ASP A 81 -5.93 -4.35 1.79
C ASP A 81 -5.01 -5.49 1.34
N ILE A 82 -5.52 -6.44 0.56
CA ILE A 82 -4.73 -7.55 0.01
C ILE A 82 -3.59 -7.01 -0.86
N SER A 83 -3.90 -6.11 -1.78
CA SER A 83 -2.90 -5.53 -2.68
C SER A 83 -1.88 -4.67 -1.93
N PHE A 84 -2.32 -3.94 -0.92
CA PHE A 84 -1.45 -3.15 -0.05
C PHE A 84 -0.40 -4.03 0.63
N ASN A 85 -0.81 -5.19 1.11
CA ASN A 85 0.08 -6.14 1.78
C ASN A 85 1.00 -6.89 0.82
N LEU A 86 0.45 -7.39 -0.30
CA LEU A 86 1.19 -8.21 -1.27
C LEU A 86 2.06 -7.40 -2.22
N GLY A 87 1.56 -6.25 -2.66
CA GLY A 87 2.09 -5.54 -3.82
C GLY A 87 1.53 -6.09 -5.12
N ALA A 88 1.57 -5.28 -6.17
CA ALA A 88 0.97 -5.60 -7.46
C ALA A 88 1.53 -6.88 -8.10
N THR A 89 2.84 -7.09 -8.00
CA THR A 89 3.51 -8.24 -8.61
C THR A 89 3.07 -9.57 -7.98
N ARG A 90 3.05 -9.63 -6.66
CA ARG A 90 2.63 -10.85 -5.94
C ARG A 90 1.14 -11.12 -6.14
N LEU A 91 0.33 -10.05 -6.16
CA LEU A 91 -1.10 -10.20 -6.42
C LEU A 91 -1.37 -10.84 -7.78
N ARG A 92 -0.64 -10.47 -8.82
CA ARG A 92 -0.78 -11.06 -10.16
C ARG A 92 -0.61 -12.58 -10.17
N GLY A 93 0.15 -13.12 -9.23
CA GLY A 93 0.35 -14.55 -9.07
C GLY A 93 -0.89 -15.31 -8.60
N PHE A 94 -1.88 -14.62 -8.05
CA PHE A 94 -3.13 -15.22 -7.58
C PHE A 94 -4.13 -15.42 -8.72
N LYS A 95 -3.71 -16.13 -9.75
CA LYS A 95 -4.45 -16.26 -11.02
C LYS A 95 -5.86 -16.81 -10.85
N ARG A 96 -6.03 -17.84 -10.02
CA ARG A 96 -7.34 -18.46 -9.80
C ARG A 96 -8.29 -17.58 -9.04
N ALA A 97 -7.77 -16.92 -7.99
CA ALA A 97 -8.57 -15.97 -7.20
C ALA A 97 -9.01 -14.79 -8.06
N LEU A 98 -8.10 -14.24 -8.85
CA LEU A 98 -8.40 -13.09 -9.72
C LEU A 98 -9.38 -13.47 -10.83
N ALA A 99 -9.24 -14.66 -11.42
CA ALA A 99 -10.19 -15.16 -12.42
C ALA A 99 -11.58 -15.33 -11.82
N ALA A 100 -11.67 -15.83 -10.59
CA ALA A 100 -12.95 -15.98 -9.90
C ALA A 100 -13.58 -14.61 -9.60
N MET A 101 -12.78 -13.61 -9.22
CA MET A 101 -13.26 -12.24 -9.03
C MET A 101 -13.84 -11.65 -10.31
N ASP A 102 -13.17 -11.90 -11.44
CA ASP A 102 -13.57 -11.39 -12.74
C ASP A 102 -14.96 -11.91 -13.18
N VAL A 103 -15.27 -13.15 -12.87
CA VAL A 103 -16.59 -13.74 -13.21
C VAL A 103 -17.63 -13.59 -12.09
N GLY A 104 -17.29 -12.91 -11.02
CA GLY A 104 -18.20 -12.68 -9.89
C GLY A 104 -18.39 -13.88 -8.97
N ASP A 105 -17.54 -14.90 -9.08
CA ASP A 105 -17.55 -16.06 -8.19
C ASP A 105 -16.75 -15.78 -6.92
N HIS A 106 -17.31 -14.94 -6.07
CA HIS A 106 -16.63 -14.45 -4.88
C HIS A 106 -16.34 -15.55 -3.86
N LYS A 107 -17.16 -16.57 -3.79
CA LYS A 107 -16.93 -17.70 -2.90
C LYS A 107 -15.66 -18.46 -3.29
N THR A 108 -15.50 -18.77 -4.57
CA THR A 108 -14.29 -19.42 -5.07
C THR A 108 -13.07 -18.52 -4.89
N ALA A 109 -13.21 -17.21 -5.15
CA ALA A 109 -12.14 -16.26 -4.95
C ALA A 109 -11.66 -16.26 -3.49
N SER A 110 -12.60 -16.23 -2.54
CA SER A 110 -12.30 -16.29 -1.10
C SER A 110 -11.49 -17.54 -0.76
N LEU A 111 -11.93 -18.69 -1.23
CA LEU A 111 -11.25 -19.97 -0.98
C LEU A 111 -9.85 -20.01 -1.61
N GLU A 112 -9.70 -19.48 -2.80
CA GLU A 112 -8.40 -19.43 -3.48
C GLU A 112 -7.39 -18.50 -2.77
N PHE A 113 -7.86 -17.37 -2.24
CA PHE A 113 -6.99 -16.51 -1.41
C PHE A 113 -6.56 -17.21 -0.13
N LEU A 114 -7.44 -17.97 0.51
CA LEU A 114 -7.12 -18.73 1.72
C LEU A 114 -6.16 -19.89 1.44
N ASP A 115 -6.23 -20.49 0.26
CA ASP A 115 -5.33 -21.58 -0.15
C ASP A 115 -4.02 -21.04 -0.70
N SER A 116 -3.25 -20.38 0.16
CA SER A 116 -2.00 -19.74 -0.26
C SER A 116 -1.00 -19.64 0.89
N LYS A 117 0.27 -19.52 0.53
CA LYS A 117 1.32 -19.24 1.51
C LYS A 117 1.07 -17.91 2.23
N TRP A 118 0.62 -16.89 1.49
CA TRP A 118 0.27 -15.59 2.06
C TRP A 118 -0.74 -15.75 3.20
N SER A 119 -1.81 -16.52 2.97
CA SER A 119 -2.83 -16.77 3.99
C SER A 119 -2.23 -17.42 5.24
N ARG A 120 -1.31 -18.37 5.06
CA ARG A 120 -0.64 -19.02 6.18
C ARG A 120 0.27 -18.06 6.95
N ASP A 121 0.88 -17.11 6.27
CA ASP A 121 1.77 -16.12 6.89
C ASP A 121 1.01 -15.05 7.68
N VAL A 122 -0.23 -14.70 7.25
CA VAL A 122 -1.01 -13.61 7.83
C VAL A 122 -2.40 -14.08 8.30
N LYS A 123 -2.47 -15.19 8.97
CA LYS A 123 -3.70 -15.96 9.29
C LYS A 123 -4.94 -15.15 9.68
N GLY A 124 -4.84 -14.30 10.70
CA GLY A 124 -5.98 -13.49 11.15
C GLY A 124 -6.44 -12.51 10.10
N ARG A 125 -5.50 -11.84 9.44
CA ARG A 125 -5.76 -10.88 8.39
C ARG A 125 -6.39 -11.55 7.17
N SER A 126 -5.85 -12.68 6.73
CA SER A 126 -6.38 -13.40 5.57
C SER A 126 -7.79 -13.91 5.80
N ALA A 127 -8.10 -14.41 6.99
CA ALA A 127 -9.44 -14.87 7.34
C ALA A 127 -10.46 -13.73 7.29
N GLU A 128 -10.12 -12.57 7.83
CA GLU A 128 -10.97 -11.37 7.78
C GLU A 128 -11.22 -10.93 6.34
N LEU A 129 -10.15 -10.84 5.55
CA LEU A 129 -10.26 -10.40 4.16
C LEU A 129 -11.02 -11.40 3.29
N ALA A 130 -10.82 -12.69 3.50
CA ALA A 130 -11.57 -13.73 2.79
C ALA A 130 -13.07 -13.65 3.09
N TYR A 131 -13.42 -13.39 4.34
CA TYR A 131 -14.82 -13.18 4.73
C TYR A 131 -15.43 -11.97 4.01
N MET A 132 -14.68 -10.87 3.89
CA MET A 132 -15.14 -9.68 3.18
C MET A 132 -15.32 -9.94 1.67
N ILE A 133 -14.48 -10.76 1.07
CA ILE A 133 -14.55 -11.13 -0.35
C ILE A 133 -15.78 -12.02 -0.63
N GLU A 134 -16.03 -12.97 0.25
CA GLU A 134 -17.12 -13.93 0.11
C GLU A 134 -18.50 -13.26 0.05
#